data_2f413a4f8887e5f32753c6e57e8beddd
#
_entry.id   2f413a4f8887e5f32753c6e57e8beddd
#
_cell.length_a   1.000
_cell.length_b   1.000
_cell.length_c   1.000
_cell.angle_alpha   90.00
_cell.angle_beta   90.00
_cell.angle_gamma   90.00
#
_symmetry.space_group_name_H-M   'P 1'
#
loop_
_entity.id
_entity.type
_entity.pdbx_description
1 polymer ?
#
loop_
_entity_poly.entity_id
_entity_poly.type
_entity_poly.pdbx_seq_one_letter_code
_entity_poly.pdbx_strand_id
1 'polypeptide(L)'
;MAKREQMLRLKLIEEFIRRKKGASFHDIYEFLSEKFQEKDLELSFTERTFQRDKKLIGEISGKEIRYNKARNIYFLEDSSGEDIFDTILLMEAYRETEGKADIMLFEKRKSRGLHNLQDLVQAIKLHKCVSFTYRKFNDDKGSKKLVQPYALKEFKNRWYLLGNETSGKNFFIKTYGLDRMTDLQITSTGFNKKDCDLEAAFENSFGIISSLGKEPENIILSMDAVQGNFLKSLPIHHSQKIILDNREEVRISLTLVPSYDFIQELLTLTGLVKILEPESLKVKMNELLKTDF
;
A
#
# COMPACT_ATOMS: atom_id res chain seq x y z
N MET A 1 -1.31 -20.10 -20.93
CA MET A 1 -2.33 -20.76 -20.07
C MET A 1 -1.75 -21.25 -18.76
N ALA A 2 -0.81 -22.16 -18.72
CA ALA A 2 -0.27 -22.73 -17.44
C ALA A 2 0.21 -21.70 -16.38
N LYS A 3 0.81 -20.58 -16.78
CA LYS A 3 1.32 -19.58 -15.83
C LYS A 3 0.19 -18.78 -15.17
N ARG A 4 -0.88 -18.50 -15.87
CA ARG A 4 -2.08 -17.80 -15.35
C ARG A 4 -2.80 -18.68 -14.32
N GLU A 5 -3.06 -19.93 -14.69
CA GLU A 5 -3.71 -20.89 -13.79
C GLU A 5 -2.91 -21.07 -12.50
N GLN A 6 -1.57 -21.09 -12.61
CA GLN A 6 -0.69 -21.11 -11.45
C GLN A 6 -0.88 -19.87 -10.58
N MET A 7 -0.84 -18.66 -11.14
CA MET A 7 -0.99 -17.41 -10.37
C MET A 7 -2.36 -17.31 -9.70
N LEU A 8 -3.44 -17.67 -10.43
CA LEU A 8 -4.78 -17.74 -9.87
C LEU A 8 -4.83 -18.73 -8.69
N ARG A 9 -4.22 -19.90 -8.84
CA ARG A 9 -4.16 -20.92 -7.79
C ARG A 9 -3.42 -20.40 -6.56
N LEU A 10 -2.25 -19.77 -6.73
CA LEU A 10 -1.48 -19.18 -5.61
C LEU A 10 -2.31 -18.18 -4.82
N LYS A 11 -2.99 -17.26 -5.52
CA LYS A 11 -3.88 -16.27 -4.88
C LYS A 11 -5.01 -16.94 -4.12
N LEU A 12 -5.72 -17.86 -4.75
CA LEU A 12 -6.84 -18.56 -4.13
C LEU A 12 -6.42 -19.34 -2.88
N ILE A 13 -5.23 -19.97 -2.88
CA ILE A 13 -4.67 -20.65 -1.71
C ILE A 13 -4.44 -19.65 -0.57
N GLU A 14 -3.75 -18.55 -0.83
CA GLU A 14 -3.46 -17.54 0.18
C GLU A 14 -4.75 -16.95 0.78
N GLU A 15 -5.67 -16.52 -0.08
CA GLU A 15 -6.95 -15.93 0.33
C GLU A 15 -7.79 -16.89 1.16
N PHE A 16 -7.86 -18.16 0.76
CA PHE A 16 -8.61 -19.19 1.48
C PHE A 16 -8.05 -19.45 2.87
N ILE A 17 -6.72 -19.65 2.98
CA ILE A 17 -6.05 -19.89 4.26
C ILE A 17 -6.22 -18.66 5.18
N ARG A 18 -6.10 -17.46 4.66
CA ARG A 18 -6.30 -16.21 5.41
C ARG A 18 -7.72 -16.09 5.95
N ARG A 19 -8.73 -16.29 5.09
CA ARG A 19 -10.15 -16.19 5.45
C ARG A 19 -10.56 -17.23 6.50
N LYS A 20 -10.06 -18.46 6.38
CA LYS A 20 -10.35 -19.57 7.30
C LYS A 20 -9.50 -19.55 8.57
N LYS A 21 -8.45 -18.68 8.63
CA LYS A 21 -7.43 -18.67 9.69
C LYS A 21 -6.72 -20.02 9.86
N GLY A 22 -6.65 -20.78 8.78
CA GLY A 22 -6.04 -22.10 8.66
C GLY A 22 -6.98 -23.10 7.99
N ALA A 23 -6.40 -23.98 7.16
CA ALA A 23 -7.12 -24.99 6.39
C ALA A 23 -6.25 -26.26 6.20
N SER A 24 -6.88 -27.44 6.12
CA SER A 24 -6.21 -28.66 5.73
C SER A 24 -5.90 -28.68 4.22
N PHE A 25 -5.01 -29.58 3.76
CA PHE A 25 -4.79 -29.76 2.33
C PHE A 25 -6.08 -30.15 1.59
N HIS A 26 -6.91 -30.96 2.21
CA HIS A 26 -8.20 -31.40 1.66
C HIS A 26 -9.14 -30.19 1.46
N ASP A 27 -9.30 -29.33 2.47
CA ASP A 27 -10.14 -28.14 2.36
C ASP A 27 -9.66 -27.20 1.25
N ILE A 28 -8.33 -27.04 1.11
CA ILE A 28 -7.72 -26.24 0.05
C ILE A 28 -8.01 -26.84 -1.32
N TYR A 29 -7.88 -28.18 -1.45
CA TYR A 29 -8.14 -28.88 -2.69
C TYR A 29 -9.60 -28.73 -3.12
N GLU A 30 -10.56 -28.95 -2.22
CA GLU A 30 -12.00 -28.80 -2.51
C GLU A 30 -12.34 -27.38 -2.96
N PHE A 31 -11.85 -26.39 -2.22
CA PHE A 31 -12.05 -24.98 -2.57
C PHE A 31 -11.48 -24.64 -3.96
N LEU A 32 -10.27 -25.08 -4.26
CA LEU A 32 -9.65 -24.85 -5.57
C LEU A 32 -10.42 -25.55 -6.68
N SER A 33 -10.88 -26.79 -6.44
CA SER A 33 -11.66 -27.56 -7.42
C SER A 33 -12.96 -26.83 -7.81
N GLU A 34 -13.69 -26.32 -6.81
CA GLU A 34 -14.88 -25.49 -7.01
C GLU A 34 -14.58 -24.24 -7.83
N LYS A 35 -13.55 -23.47 -7.43
CA LYS A 35 -13.19 -22.21 -8.09
C LYS A 35 -12.65 -22.37 -9.50
N PHE A 36 -11.96 -23.45 -9.79
CA PHE A 36 -11.47 -23.75 -11.12
C PHE A 36 -12.62 -24.22 -12.04
N GLN A 37 -13.53 -25.03 -11.51
CA GLN A 37 -14.74 -25.46 -12.23
C GLN A 37 -15.65 -24.26 -12.59
N GLU A 38 -15.84 -23.30 -11.67
CA GLU A 38 -16.59 -22.07 -11.95
C GLU A 38 -16.03 -21.25 -13.13
N LYS A 39 -14.76 -21.46 -13.47
CA LYS A 39 -14.03 -20.73 -14.52
C LYS A 39 -13.74 -21.57 -15.76
N ASP A 40 -14.31 -22.78 -15.85
CA ASP A 40 -14.02 -23.75 -16.93
C ASP A 40 -12.51 -24.05 -17.07
N LEU A 41 -11.78 -24.07 -15.95
CA LEU A 41 -10.34 -24.37 -15.90
C LEU A 41 -10.09 -25.77 -15.35
N GLU A 42 -9.07 -26.45 -15.87
CA GLU A 42 -8.62 -27.73 -15.35
C GLU A 42 -7.68 -27.55 -14.17
N LEU A 43 -7.97 -28.18 -13.03
CA LEU A 43 -7.13 -28.13 -11.84
C LEU A 43 -6.14 -29.28 -11.80
N SER A 44 -4.84 -28.99 -11.98
CA SER A 44 -3.76 -29.93 -11.67
C SER A 44 -3.12 -29.56 -10.32
N PHE A 45 -3.60 -30.20 -9.23
CA PHE A 45 -3.17 -29.88 -7.88
C PHE A 45 -2.97 -31.14 -7.03
N THR A 46 -1.74 -31.33 -6.58
CA THR A 46 -1.30 -32.45 -5.72
C THR A 46 -0.58 -31.88 -4.51
N GLU A 47 -0.31 -32.70 -3.48
CA GLU A 47 0.51 -32.27 -2.34
C GLU A 47 1.88 -31.73 -2.76
N ARG A 48 2.52 -32.37 -3.75
CA ARG A 48 3.79 -31.90 -4.32
C ARG A 48 3.64 -30.53 -4.98
N THR A 49 2.56 -30.32 -5.71
CA THR A 49 2.24 -29.01 -6.30
C THR A 49 2.03 -27.97 -5.21
N PHE A 50 1.28 -28.31 -4.16
CA PHE A 50 1.03 -27.43 -3.04
C PHE A 50 2.32 -27.03 -2.30
N GLN A 51 3.25 -27.97 -2.05
CA GLN A 51 4.52 -27.60 -1.40
C GLN A 51 5.35 -26.62 -2.23
N ARG A 52 5.32 -26.76 -3.56
CA ARG A 52 5.96 -25.80 -4.46
C ARG A 52 5.23 -24.44 -4.46
N ASP A 53 3.91 -24.46 -4.52
CA ASP A 53 3.07 -23.26 -4.50
C ASP A 53 3.22 -22.49 -3.18
N LYS A 54 3.27 -23.21 -2.06
CA LYS A 54 3.54 -22.62 -0.73
C LYS A 54 4.86 -21.83 -0.70
N LYS A 55 5.93 -22.40 -1.28
CA LYS A 55 7.22 -21.71 -1.39
C LYS A 55 7.13 -20.49 -2.28
N LEU A 56 6.45 -20.58 -3.43
CA LEU A 56 6.25 -19.47 -4.35
C LEU A 56 5.39 -18.34 -3.72
N ILE A 57 4.39 -18.68 -2.93
CA ILE A 57 3.62 -17.68 -2.17
C ILE A 57 4.56 -16.91 -1.25
N GLY A 58 5.44 -17.57 -0.50
CA GLY A 58 6.43 -16.91 0.35
C GLY A 58 7.39 -16.01 -0.44
N GLU A 59 7.88 -16.47 -1.59
CA GLU A 59 8.80 -15.70 -2.45
C GLU A 59 8.11 -14.46 -3.08
N ILE A 60 6.84 -14.54 -3.42
CA ILE A 60 6.08 -13.47 -4.09
C ILE A 60 5.50 -12.48 -3.08
N SER A 61 4.79 -12.97 -2.06
CA SER A 61 4.05 -12.11 -1.12
C SER A 61 4.80 -11.81 0.18
N GLY A 62 5.91 -12.49 0.43
CA GLY A 62 6.62 -12.41 1.71
C GLY A 62 5.90 -13.12 2.88
N LYS A 63 4.73 -13.74 2.62
CA LYS A 63 3.90 -14.39 3.65
C LYS A 63 4.22 -15.88 3.71
N GLU A 64 4.63 -16.35 4.87
CA GLU A 64 4.98 -17.77 5.06
C GLU A 64 3.77 -18.61 5.46
N ILE A 65 3.50 -19.67 4.68
CA ILE A 65 2.49 -20.67 5.04
C ILE A 65 3.15 -21.75 5.90
N ARG A 66 2.78 -21.81 7.18
CA ARG A 66 3.26 -22.83 8.14
C ARG A 66 2.24 -23.93 8.35
N TYR A 67 2.75 -25.08 8.79
CA TYR A 67 1.94 -26.25 9.08
C TYR A 67 1.86 -26.51 10.58
N ASN A 68 0.65 -26.56 11.10
CA ASN A 68 0.38 -26.97 12.47
C ASN A 68 0.03 -28.48 12.51
N LYS A 69 0.99 -29.30 12.94
CA LYS A 69 0.85 -30.76 13.00
C LYS A 69 -0.27 -31.21 13.94
N ALA A 70 -0.48 -30.52 15.06
CA ALA A 70 -1.48 -30.93 16.05
C ALA A 70 -2.92 -30.74 15.55
N ARG A 71 -3.14 -29.75 14.70
CA ARG A 71 -4.46 -29.43 14.11
C ARG A 71 -4.61 -29.93 12.67
N ASN A 72 -3.56 -30.45 12.07
CA ASN A 72 -3.50 -30.83 10.66
C ASN A 72 -3.92 -29.72 9.69
N ILE A 73 -3.49 -28.48 9.96
CA ILE A 73 -3.84 -27.31 9.14
C ILE A 73 -2.60 -26.51 8.73
N TYR A 74 -2.71 -25.89 7.58
CA TYR A 74 -1.81 -24.83 7.09
C TYR A 74 -2.38 -23.48 7.46
N PHE A 75 -1.56 -22.55 7.92
CA PHE A 75 -1.96 -21.19 8.29
C PHE A 75 -0.91 -20.19 7.81
N LEU A 76 -1.34 -18.95 7.56
CA LEU A 76 -0.43 -17.86 7.24
C LEU A 76 0.12 -17.28 8.55
N GLU A 77 1.42 -17.11 8.61
CA GLU A 77 2.03 -16.28 9.64
C GLU A 77 1.78 -14.81 9.25
N ASP A 78 1.22 -14.03 10.17
CA ASP A 78 0.93 -12.61 9.94
C ASP A 78 2.24 -11.88 9.59
N SER A 79 2.38 -11.58 8.32
CA SER A 79 3.36 -10.63 7.81
C SER A 79 2.59 -9.51 7.12
N SER A 80 2.90 -8.27 7.46
CA SER A 80 2.34 -7.03 6.91
C SER A 80 2.73 -6.77 5.44
N GLY A 81 2.71 -7.81 4.60
CA GLY A 81 3.02 -7.70 3.17
C GLY A 81 1.81 -7.18 2.38
N GLU A 82 2.02 -6.16 1.55
CA GLU A 82 1.04 -5.71 0.56
C GLU A 82 0.59 -6.86 -0.34
N ASP A 83 -0.67 -6.83 -0.80
CA ASP A 83 -1.22 -7.89 -1.65
C ASP A 83 -0.73 -7.75 -3.11
N ILE A 84 0.52 -8.17 -3.34
CA ILE A 84 1.17 -8.18 -4.65
C ILE A 84 0.38 -9.05 -5.66
N PHE A 85 -0.41 -10.02 -5.19
CA PHE A 85 -1.19 -10.86 -6.09
C PHE A 85 -2.24 -10.09 -6.87
N ASP A 86 -2.87 -9.08 -6.29
CA ASP A 86 -3.84 -8.24 -7.00
C ASP A 86 -3.17 -7.48 -8.15
N THR A 87 -1.97 -6.95 -7.94
CA THR A 87 -1.19 -6.30 -9.00
C THR A 87 -0.83 -7.28 -10.12
N ILE A 88 -0.40 -8.49 -9.79
CA ILE A 88 -0.06 -9.52 -10.79
C ILE A 88 -1.30 -9.94 -11.58
N LEU A 89 -2.44 -10.16 -10.91
CA LEU A 89 -3.69 -10.49 -11.58
C LEU A 89 -4.18 -9.38 -12.51
N LEU A 90 -4.04 -8.13 -12.08
CA LEU A 90 -4.35 -6.97 -12.92
C LEU A 90 -3.47 -6.95 -14.18
N MET A 91 -2.17 -7.21 -14.04
CA MET A 91 -1.25 -7.31 -15.17
C MET A 91 -1.60 -8.47 -16.13
N GLU A 92 -1.95 -9.64 -15.58
CA GLU A 92 -2.35 -10.79 -16.38
C GLU A 92 -3.68 -10.52 -17.11
N ALA A 93 -4.67 -9.94 -16.44
CA ALA A 93 -5.93 -9.53 -17.04
C ALA A 93 -5.72 -8.50 -18.16
N TYR A 94 -4.84 -7.51 -17.95
CA TYR A 94 -4.49 -6.53 -18.97
C TYR A 94 -3.82 -7.17 -20.19
N ARG A 95 -2.92 -8.11 -19.98
CA ARG A 95 -2.26 -8.82 -21.08
C ARG A 95 -3.25 -9.59 -21.97
N GLU A 96 -4.32 -10.12 -21.38
CA GLU A 96 -5.37 -10.82 -22.12
C GLU A 96 -6.24 -9.91 -22.99
N THR A 97 -6.26 -8.62 -22.72
CA THR A 97 -6.94 -7.65 -23.60
C THR A 97 -6.23 -7.48 -24.95
N GLU A 98 -5.01 -8.04 -25.11
CA GLU A 98 -4.19 -7.87 -26.32
C GLU A 98 -4.00 -6.40 -26.73
N GLY A 99 -4.05 -5.49 -25.75
CA GLY A 99 -3.96 -4.05 -25.97
C GLY A 99 -5.26 -3.39 -26.45
N LYS A 100 -6.39 -4.09 -26.44
CA LYS A 100 -7.70 -3.52 -26.76
C LYS A 100 -8.15 -2.62 -25.62
N ALA A 101 -8.13 -1.32 -25.85
CA ALA A 101 -8.42 -0.29 -24.83
C ALA A 101 -9.90 -0.19 -24.42
N ASP A 102 -10.80 -0.88 -25.10
CA ASP A 102 -12.24 -0.93 -24.84
C ASP A 102 -12.65 -1.98 -23.80
N ILE A 103 -11.75 -2.94 -23.50
CA ILE A 103 -11.99 -4.00 -22.51
C ILE A 103 -11.64 -3.54 -21.11
N MET A 104 -10.53 -2.80 -20.94
CA MET A 104 -10.09 -2.25 -19.65
C MET A 104 -9.83 -0.76 -19.77
N LEU A 105 -10.62 0.03 -19.05
CA LEU A 105 -10.47 1.48 -19.01
C LEU A 105 -9.67 1.88 -17.76
N PHE A 106 -8.53 2.48 -17.98
CA PHE A 106 -7.68 3.00 -16.91
C PHE A 106 -7.88 4.49 -16.69
N GLU A 107 -7.66 4.95 -15.47
CA GLU A 107 -7.60 6.38 -15.16
C GLU A 107 -6.58 7.07 -16.10
N LYS A 108 -7.00 8.18 -16.70
CA LYS A 108 -6.15 8.93 -17.63
C LYS A 108 -5.05 9.72 -16.93
N ARG A 109 -5.24 10.04 -15.65
CA ARG A 109 -4.19 10.66 -14.81
C ARG A 109 -3.12 9.62 -14.52
N LYS A 110 -1.97 9.74 -15.18
CA LYS A 110 -0.85 8.81 -14.97
C LYS A 110 0.19 9.43 -14.04
N SER A 111 0.69 8.62 -13.11
CA SER A 111 1.88 8.97 -12.34
C SER A 111 3.07 9.15 -13.30
N ARG A 112 3.84 10.22 -13.08
CA ARG A 112 5.11 10.45 -13.77
C ARG A 112 6.27 9.93 -12.91
N GLY A 113 7.42 9.70 -13.54
CA GLY A 113 8.65 9.31 -12.82
C GLY A 113 8.78 7.81 -12.57
N LEU A 114 7.84 6.97 -13.03
CA LEU A 114 7.93 5.51 -12.88
C LEU A 114 9.17 4.90 -13.55
N HIS A 115 9.74 5.55 -14.57
CA HIS A 115 10.98 5.11 -15.20
C HIS A 115 12.17 5.13 -14.23
N ASN A 116 12.12 5.93 -13.16
CA ASN A 116 13.15 5.98 -12.12
C ASN A 116 13.03 4.83 -11.11
N LEU A 117 11.92 4.09 -11.11
CA LEU A 117 11.61 3.12 -10.06
C LEU A 117 12.65 1.99 -9.99
N GLN A 118 13.01 1.42 -11.14
CA GLN A 118 13.94 0.30 -11.22
C GLN A 118 15.33 0.67 -10.72
N ASP A 119 15.85 1.84 -11.14
CA ASP A 119 17.16 2.33 -10.72
C ASP A 119 17.20 2.62 -9.22
N LEU A 120 16.11 3.18 -8.67
CA LEU A 120 15.98 3.42 -7.23
C LEU A 120 15.93 2.12 -6.42
N VAL A 121 15.18 1.11 -6.88
CA VAL A 121 15.18 -0.23 -6.25
C VAL A 121 16.59 -0.80 -6.23
N GLN A 122 17.33 -0.71 -7.34
CA GLN A 122 18.70 -1.18 -7.43
C GLN A 122 19.64 -0.41 -6.46
N ALA A 123 19.53 0.91 -6.42
CA ALA A 123 20.33 1.74 -5.52
C ALA A 123 20.09 1.43 -4.05
N ILE A 124 18.82 1.21 -3.65
CA ILE A 124 18.43 0.81 -2.30
C ILE A 124 19.05 -0.55 -1.94
N LYS A 125 18.90 -1.55 -2.81
CA LYS A 125 19.45 -2.90 -2.60
C LYS A 125 20.97 -2.91 -2.48
N LEU A 126 21.66 -2.07 -3.25
CA LEU A 126 23.13 -1.98 -3.26
C LEU A 126 23.69 -0.98 -2.25
N HIS A 127 22.84 -0.31 -1.47
CA HIS A 127 23.22 0.77 -0.56
C HIS A 127 24.09 1.84 -1.24
N LYS A 128 23.71 2.26 -2.45
CA LYS A 128 24.38 3.30 -3.22
C LYS A 128 23.63 4.61 -3.13
N CYS A 129 24.34 5.71 -2.96
CA CYS A 129 23.76 7.04 -3.06
C CYS A 129 23.25 7.30 -4.49
N VAL A 130 22.18 8.08 -4.58
CA VAL A 130 21.62 8.56 -5.84
C VAL A 130 21.76 10.07 -5.96
N SER A 131 22.07 10.54 -7.15
CA SER A 131 22.12 11.96 -7.49
C SER A 131 21.03 12.27 -8.49
N PHE A 132 20.28 13.36 -8.27
CA PHE A 132 19.23 13.81 -9.18
C PHE A 132 19.00 15.32 -9.04
N THR A 133 18.38 15.93 -10.05
CA THR A 133 17.84 17.29 -9.97
C THR A 133 16.40 17.21 -9.46
N TYR A 134 16.10 17.91 -8.37
CA TYR A 134 14.77 17.92 -7.75
C TYR A 134 14.13 19.29 -7.87
N ARG A 135 12.92 19.35 -8.44
CA ARG A 135 12.12 20.57 -8.57
C ARG A 135 10.98 20.56 -7.57
N LYS A 136 10.95 21.51 -6.64
CA LYS A 136 9.80 21.77 -5.79
C LYS A 136 8.70 22.48 -6.60
N PHE A 137 7.44 22.36 -6.16
CA PHE A 137 6.34 23.04 -6.86
C PHE A 137 6.48 24.57 -6.91
N ASN A 138 7.14 25.14 -5.91
CA ASN A 138 7.35 26.59 -5.78
C ASN A 138 8.80 27.00 -6.20
N ASP A 139 9.50 26.19 -6.95
CA ASP A 139 10.90 26.45 -7.35
C ASP A 139 11.10 26.11 -8.82
N ASP A 140 11.28 27.14 -9.64
CA ASP A 140 11.44 27.00 -11.09
C ASP A 140 12.82 26.46 -11.50
N LYS A 141 13.85 26.65 -10.66
CA LYS A 141 15.23 26.31 -11.03
C LYS A 141 15.63 24.86 -10.73
N GLY A 142 14.95 24.22 -9.78
CA GLY A 142 15.36 22.92 -9.27
C GLY A 142 16.71 22.95 -8.54
N SER A 143 17.00 21.93 -7.76
CA SER A 143 18.27 21.82 -7.02
C SER A 143 18.84 20.41 -7.13
N LYS A 144 20.16 20.32 -7.31
CA LYS A 144 20.86 19.03 -7.33
C LYS A 144 20.87 18.42 -5.93
N LYS A 145 20.51 17.16 -5.84
CA LYS A 145 20.44 16.41 -4.61
C LYS A 145 21.33 15.19 -4.65
N LEU A 146 21.97 14.88 -3.52
CA LEU A 146 22.67 13.63 -3.28
C LEU A 146 22.01 12.97 -2.07
N VAL A 147 21.41 11.81 -2.28
CA VAL A 147 20.52 11.17 -1.30
C VAL A 147 20.95 9.72 -1.09
N GLN A 148 20.94 9.30 0.16
CA GLN A 148 20.99 7.91 0.58
C GLN A 148 19.58 7.34 0.49
N PRO A 149 19.24 6.45 -0.46
CA PRO A 149 17.90 5.93 -0.64
C PRO A 149 17.62 4.82 0.39
N TYR A 150 16.45 4.87 1.02
CA TYR A 150 16.06 3.92 2.06
C TYR A 150 14.89 3.03 1.67
N ALA A 151 13.83 3.61 1.09
CA ALA A 151 12.65 2.90 0.64
C ALA A 151 11.89 3.70 -0.43
N LEU A 152 10.94 3.03 -1.07
CA LEU A 152 9.96 3.62 -1.97
C LEU A 152 8.58 3.50 -1.30
N LYS A 153 7.79 4.58 -1.37
CA LYS A 153 6.43 4.62 -0.85
C LYS A 153 5.46 5.06 -1.94
N GLU A 154 4.37 4.32 -2.06
CA GLU A 154 3.25 4.71 -2.91
C GLU A 154 2.21 5.48 -2.09
N PHE A 155 1.61 6.52 -2.69
CA PHE A 155 0.43 7.20 -2.16
C PHE A 155 -0.35 7.90 -3.26
N LYS A 156 -1.62 7.62 -3.38
CA LYS A 156 -2.56 8.21 -4.36
C LYS A 156 -2.01 8.16 -5.79
N ASN A 157 -1.57 6.98 -6.23
CA ASN A 157 -0.98 6.72 -7.55
C ASN A 157 0.31 7.50 -7.83
N ARG A 158 1.02 7.96 -6.82
CA ARG A 158 2.35 8.58 -6.93
C ARG A 158 3.36 7.81 -6.12
N TRP A 159 4.55 7.70 -6.67
CA TRP A 159 5.68 7.07 -5.99
C TRP A 159 6.62 8.12 -5.42
N TYR A 160 7.17 7.81 -4.27
CA TYR A 160 8.05 8.67 -3.50
C TYR A 160 9.29 7.90 -3.06
N LEU A 161 10.46 8.52 -3.16
CA LEU A 161 11.67 8.05 -2.53
C LEU A 161 11.72 8.56 -1.09
N LEU A 162 11.89 7.66 -0.15
CA LEU A 162 12.27 7.96 1.23
C LEU A 162 13.80 7.91 1.32
N GLY A 163 14.43 9.00 1.71
CA GLY A 163 15.88 9.06 1.73
C GLY A 163 16.47 10.15 2.61
N ASN A 164 17.71 9.94 3.04
CA ASN A 164 18.48 10.92 3.80
C ASN A 164 19.38 11.75 2.88
N GLU A 165 19.23 13.07 2.91
CA GLU A 165 20.06 13.99 2.13
C GLU A 165 21.45 14.11 2.75
N THR A 166 22.50 13.84 1.98
CA THR A 166 23.89 13.80 2.50
C THR A 166 24.43 15.16 2.96
N SER A 167 23.85 16.25 2.45
CA SER A 167 24.21 17.62 2.86
C SER A 167 23.64 18.04 4.23
N GLY A 168 22.73 17.23 4.80
CA GLY A 168 22.12 17.50 6.10
C GLY A 168 23.10 17.23 7.26
N LYS A 169 23.09 18.11 8.30
CA LYS A 169 23.88 17.88 9.53
C LYS A 169 23.37 16.70 10.36
N ASN A 170 22.06 16.45 10.33
CA ASN A 170 21.41 15.38 11.07
C ASN A 170 20.79 14.36 10.11
N PHE A 171 20.73 13.11 10.55
CA PHE A 171 19.99 12.07 9.85
C PHE A 171 18.50 12.36 9.92
N PHE A 172 17.88 12.50 8.73
CA PHE A 172 16.45 12.75 8.63
C PHE A 172 15.92 12.20 7.29
N ILE A 173 14.93 11.33 7.36
CA ILE A 173 14.27 10.77 6.16
C ILE A 173 13.32 11.81 5.57
N LYS A 174 13.66 12.26 4.37
CA LYS A 174 12.84 13.15 3.53
C LYS A 174 12.11 12.34 2.47
N THR A 175 10.99 12.88 2.01
CA THR A 175 10.16 12.32 0.95
C THR A 175 10.34 13.10 -0.34
N TYR A 176 10.70 12.41 -1.43
CA TYR A 176 10.92 13.00 -2.75
C TYR A 176 9.99 12.34 -3.77
N GLY A 177 9.06 13.10 -4.37
CA GLY A 177 8.20 12.59 -5.44
C GLY A 177 9.02 12.27 -6.70
N LEU A 178 8.84 11.06 -7.25
CA LEU A 178 9.57 10.61 -8.44
C LEU A 178 9.22 11.45 -9.68
N ASP A 179 8.01 11.99 -9.72
CA ASP A 179 7.51 12.88 -10.79
C ASP A 179 8.23 14.23 -10.87
N ARG A 180 9.00 14.57 -9.83
CA ARG A 180 9.78 15.81 -9.70
C ARG A 180 11.29 15.59 -9.77
N MET A 181 11.71 14.39 -10.11
CA MET A 181 13.11 14.01 -10.30
C MET A 181 13.48 13.98 -11.77
N THR A 182 14.59 14.61 -12.12
CA THR A 182 15.25 14.50 -13.44
C THR A 182 16.72 14.14 -13.25
N ASP A 183 17.34 13.60 -14.29
CA ASP A 183 18.78 13.28 -14.33
C ASP A 183 19.20 12.34 -13.19
N LEU A 184 18.38 11.34 -12.87
CA LEU A 184 18.69 10.35 -11.84
C LEU A 184 19.89 9.51 -12.24
N GLN A 185 20.85 9.41 -11.32
CA GLN A 185 22.06 8.60 -11.50
C GLN A 185 22.38 7.86 -10.19
N ILE A 186 22.69 6.58 -10.30
CA ILE A 186 23.26 5.79 -9.20
C ILE A 186 24.75 6.15 -9.14
N THR A 187 25.21 6.63 -7.98
CA THR A 187 26.61 7.03 -7.82
C THR A 187 27.49 5.83 -7.41
N SER A 188 28.81 5.98 -7.54
CA SER A 188 29.77 5.01 -7.00
C SER A 188 29.81 5.00 -5.47
N THR A 189 29.36 6.08 -4.82
CA THR A 189 29.41 6.26 -3.38
C THR A 189 28.42 5.33 -2.68
N GLY A 190 28.92 4.44 -1.83
CA GLY A 190 28.11 3.63 -0.93
C GLY A 190 27.81 4.37 0.38
N PHE A 191 26.85 3.88 1.14
CA PHE A 191 26.57 4.36 2.48
C PHE A 191 26.22 3.22 3.43
N ASN A 192 26.51 3.42 4.72
CA ASN A 192 26.07 2.49 5.77
C ASN A 192 24.62 2.82 6.10
N LYS A 193 23.71 1.92 5.78
CA LYS A 193 22.29 2.08 6.12
C LYS A 193 22.15 2.12 7.63
N LYS A 194 21.66 3.25 8.17
CA LYS A 194 21.31 3.35 9.57
C LYS A 194 20.05 2.55 9.82
N ASP A 195 19.99 1.94 10.98
CA ASP A 195 18.76 1.29 11.43
C ASP A 195 17.71 2.36 11.68
N CYS A 196 16.62 2.28 10.93
CA CYS A 196 15.46 3.14 11.06
C CYS A 196 14.23 2.31 10.68
N ASP A 197 13.32 2.18 11.62
CA ASP A 197 12.05 1.52 11.39
C ASP A 197 11.14 2.46 10.60
N LEU A 198 11.15 2.29 9.26
CA LEU A 198 10.31 3.08 8.37
C LEU A 198 8.84 2.67 8.50
N GLU A 199 8.55 1.42 8.82
CA GLU A 199 7.21 0.93 9.02
C GLU A 199 6.58 1.62 10.23
N ALA A 200 7.24 1.60 11.38
CA ALA A 200 6.82 2.36 12.56
C ALA A 200 6.75 3.88 12.32
N ALA A 201 7.65 4.43 11.49
CA ALA A 201 7.62 5.86 11.15
C ALA A 201 6.38 6.29 10.36
N PHE A 202 5.71 5.36 9.68
CA PHE A 202 4.51 5.63 8.89
C PHE A 202 3.26 4.91 9.42
N GLU A 203 3.36 4.13 10.48
CA GLU A 203 2.24 3.37 11.08
C GLU A 203 1.02 4.25 11.38
N ASN A 204 1.24 5.40 11.98
CA ASN A 204 0.18 6.35 12.31
C ASN A 204 0.11 7.54 11.32
N SER A 205 0.55 7.32 10.07
CA SER A 205 0.57 8.37 9.04
C SER A 205 -0.46 8.10 7.97
N PHE A 206 -1.26 9.10 7.64
CA PHE A 206 -1.99 9.12 6.38
C PHE A 206 -1.16 9.87 5.34
N GLY A 207 -0.69 9.17 4.31
CA GLY A 207 0.06 9.79 3.21
C GLY A 207 1.57 9.69 3.32
N ILE A 208 2.25 10.77 2.93
CA ILE A 208 3.71 10.81 2.74
C ILE A 208 4.45 11.56 3.86
N ILE A 209 3.73 12.10 4.83
CA ILE A 209 4.28 12.82 5.97
C ILE A 209 4.42 11.84 7.13
N SER A 210 5.67 11.57 7.52
CA SER A 210 5.97 10.67 8.65
C SER A 210 5.35 11.16 9.95
N SER A 211 4.84 10.22 10.74
CA SER A 211 4.34 10.44 12.10
C SER A 211 5.42 10.38 13.17
N LEU A 212 6.66 10.09 12.80
CA LEU A 212 7.76 9.91 13.74
C LEU A 212 7.93 11.12 14.69
N GLY A 213 7.95 10.85 15.99
CA GLY A 213 8.09 11.86 17.04
C GLY A 213 6.81 12.69 17.30
N LYS A 214 5.66 12.25 16.80
CA LYS A 214 4.35 12.84 17.06
C LYS A 214 3.44 11.80 17.68
N GLU A 215 2.60 12.24 18.63
CA GLU A 215 1.59 11.38 19.21
C GLU A 215 0.38 11.24 18.28
N PRO A 216 -0.11 10.02 18.03
CA PRO A 216 -1.34 9.82 17.28
C PRO A 216 -2.55 10.25 18.11
N GLU A 217 -3.54 10.78 17.43
CA GLU A 217 -4.81 11.19 18.04
C GLU A 217 -5.92 10.17 17.68
N ASN A 218 -6.88 10.00 18.57
CA ASN A 218 -8.10 9.26 18.26
C ASN A 218 -9.07 10.20 17.57
N ILE A 219 -9.42 9.89 16.33
CA ILE A 219 -10.28 10.70 15.49
C ILE A 219 -11.59 9.96 15.28
N ILE A 220 -12.70 10.60 15.64
CA ILE A 220 -14.05 10.04 15.46
C ILE A 220 -14.76 10.81 14.36
N LEU A 221 -15.17 10.08 13.32
CA LEU A 221 -15.92 10.60 12.19
C LEU A 221 -17.34 9.99 12.19
N SER A 222 -18.33 10.81 11.87
CA SER A 222 -19.74 10.43 11.72
C SER A 222 -20.23 10.74 10.32
N MET A 223 -21.05 9.87 9.76
CA MET A 223 -21.58 10.00 8.41
C MET A 223 -22.91 9.23 8.29
N ASP A 224 -23.63 9.44 7.20
CA ASP A 224 -24.80 8.61 6.89
C ASP A 224 -24.41 7.17 6.50
N ALA A 225 -25.41 6.30 6.39
CA ALA A 225 -25.19 4.88 6.09
C ALA A 225 -24.58 4.66 4.69
N VAL A 226 -24.89 5.52 3.71
CA VAL A 226 -24.36 5.40 2.33
C VAL A 226 -22.87 5.69 2.34
N GLN A 227 -22.46 6.83 2.88
CA GLN A 227 -21.05 7.18 3.01
C GLN A 227 -20.30 6.20 3.90
N GLY A 228 -20.94 5.71 4.96
CA GLY A 228 -20.39 4.66 5.82
C GLY A 228 -20.06 3.38 5.05
N ASN A 229 -20.92 2.96 4.12
CA ASN A 229 -20.65 1.78 3.29
C ASN A 229 -19.45 1.96 2.36
N PHE A 230 -19.24 3.17 1.80
CA PHE A 230 -18.02 3.48 1.04
C PHE A 230 -16.77 3.31 1.90
N LEU A 231 -16.75 3.88 3.10
CA LEU A 231 -15.58 3.79 3.99
C LEU A 231 -15.39 2.40 4.62
N LYS A 232 -16.43 1.56 4.67
CA LYS A 232 -16.30 0.14 5.03
C LYS A 232 -15.64 -0.66 3.90
N SER A 233 -15.98 -0.36 2.65
CA SER A 233 -15.42 -1.05 1.47
C SER A 233 -13.97 -0.65 1.18
N LEU A 234 -13.63 0.60 1.43
CA LEU A 234 -12.27 1.14 1.28
C LEU A 234 -11.92 2.01 2.49
N PRO A 235 -11.34 1.42 3.55
CA PRO A 235 -10.97 2.14 4.76
C PRO A 235 -9.97 3.28 4.48
N ILE A 236 -10.15 4.42 5.15
CA ILE A 236 -9.23 5.56 5.04
C ILE A 236 -7.84 5.19 5.54
N HIS A 237 -7.77 4.40 6.61
CA HIS A 237 -6.53 4.00 7.25
C HIS A 237 -6.68 2.60 7.87
N HIS A 238 -5.59 1.84 7.98
CA HIS A 238 -5.63 0.48 8.55
C HIS A 238 -6.13 0.44 10.01
N SER A 239 -5.95 1.53 10.76
CA SER A 239 -6.47 1.65 12.13
C SER A 239 -7.98 1.89 12.23
N GLN A 240 -8.69 1.98 11.08
CA GLN A 240 -10.13 2.25 11.07
C GLN A 240 -10.92 1.17 11.78
N LYS A 241 -11.75 1.59 12.73
CA LYS A 241 -12.70 0.73 13.45
C LYS A 241 -14.10 1.31 13.35
N ILE A 242 -15.09 0.45 13.15
CA ILE A 242 -16.50 0.84 13.17
C ILE A 242 -16.95 0.82 14.62
N ILE A 243 -17.42 1.96 15.15
CA ILE A 243 -17.89 2.11 16.53
C ILE A 243 -19.41 2.26 16.65
N LEU A 244 -20.08 2.65 15.56
CA LEU A 244 -21.53 2.66 15.42
C LEU A 244 -21.88 2.30 13.98
N ASP A 245 -22.89 1.45 13.79
CA ASP A 245 -23.38 1.05 12.47
C ASP A 245 -24.88 0.79 12.53
N ASN A 246 -25.68 1.74 12.07
CA ASN A 246 -27.12 1.60 11.96
C ASN A 246 -27.63 2.25 10.65
N ARG A 247 -28.96 2.26 10.46
CA ARG A 247 -29.56 2.77 9.22
C ARG A 247 -29.45 4.28 9.04
N GLU A 248 -29.22 5.02 10.10
CA GLU A 248 -29.22 6.48 10.10
C GLU A 248 -27.78 7.03 10.14
N GLU A 249 -26.92 6.36 10.90
CA GLU A 249 -25.57 6.86 11.20
C GLU A 249 -24.55 5.72 11.25
N VAL A 250 -23.39 5.99 10.67
CA VAL A 250 -22.17 5.18 10.84
C VAL A 250 -21.12 6.06 11.51
N ARG A 251 -20.47 5.54 12.55
CA ARG A 251 -19.29 6.19 13.15
C ARG A 251 -18.08 5.29 13.04
N ILE A 252 -16.97 5.90 12.67
CA ILE A 252 -15.68 5.22 12.64
C ILE A 252 -14.70 5.93 13.57
N SER A 253 -13.78 5.17 14.14
CA SER A 253 -12.61 5.74 14.83
C SER A 253 -11.36 5.43 14.04
N LEU A 254 -10.41 6.37 14.04
CA LEU A 254 -9.09 6.27 13.43
C LEU A 254 -8.05 6.65 14.48
N THR A 255 -6.90 5.98 14.47
CA THR A 255 -5.75 6.34 15.31
C THR A 255 -4.61 6.75 14.39
N LEU A 256 -4.37 8.05 14.24
CA LEU A 256 -3.32 8.60 13.37
C LEU A 256 -2.94 10.04 13.75
N VAL A 257 -1.82 10.49 13.23
CA VAL A 257 -1.39 11.89 13.35
C VAL A 257 -2.09 12.72 12.26
N PRO A 258 -2.89 13.77 12.62
CA PRO A 258 -3.58 14.61 11.66
C PRO A 258 -2.60 15.44 10.83
N SER A 259 -2.02 14.83 9.79
CA SER A 259 -1.10 15.45 8.85
C SER A 259 -1.84 16.32 7.82
N TYR A 260 -1.09 17.10 7.03
CA TYR A 260 -1.65 17.86 5.93
C TYR A 260 -2.33 16.96 4.89
N ASP A 261 -1.75 15.78 4.59
CA ASP A 261 -2.34 14.82 3.66
C ASP A 261 -3.70 14.31 4.14
N PHE A 262 -3.83 14.06 5.46
CA PHE A 262 -5.08 13.64 6.06
C PHE A 262 -6.14 14.76 6.05
N ILE A 263 -5.73 15.99 6.33
CA ILE A 263 -6.62 17.15 6.23
C ILE A 263 -7.14 17.33 4.80
N GLN A 264 -6.29 17.18 3.79
CA GLN A 264 -6.72 17.19 2.40
C GLN A 264 -7.73 16.08 2.10
N GLU A 265 -7.55 14.89 2.67
CA GLU A 265 -8.53 13.80 2.54
C GLU A 265 -9.88 14.20 3.13
N LEU A 266 -9.89 14.72 4.36
CA LEU A 266 -11.13 15.16 5.01
C LEU A 266 -11.82 16.30 4.23
N LEU A 267 -11.07 17.20 3.60
CA LEU A 267 -11.65 18.25 2.74
C LEU A 267 -12.39 17.65 1.53
N THR A 268 -11.93 16.52 0.98
CA THR A 268 -12.67 15.83 -0.09
C THR A 268 -14.00 15.22 0.38
N LEU A 269 -14.14 14.99 1.68
CA LEU A 269 -15.32 14.42 2.33
C LEU A 269 -16.21 15.50 2.99
N THR A 270 -15.90 16.79 2.77
CA THR A 270 -16.67 17.91 3.35
C THR A 270 -18.13 17.83 2.93
N GLY A 271 -19.04 17.99 3.91
CA GLY A 271 -20.48 17.85 3.71
C GLY A 271 -21.00 16.41 3.77
N LEU A 272 -20.13 15.40 3.65
CA LEU A 272 -20.47 13.97 3.74
C LEU A 272 -20.11 13.38 5.11
N VAL A 273 -19.06 13.92 5.73
CA VAL A 273 -18.51 13.42 7.00
C VAL A 273 -18.44 14.55 8.01
N LYS A 274 -18.86 14.28 9.25
CA LYS A 274 -18.73 15.17 10.41
C LYS A 274 -17.59 14.67 11.30
N ILE A 275 -16.70 15.57 11.71
CA ILE A 275 -15.68 15.28 12.71
C ILE A 275 -16.33 15.41 14.08
N LEU A 276 -16.34 14.35 14.89
CA LEU A 276 -16.82 14.38 16.26
C LEU A 276 -15.70 14.67 17.25
N GLU A 277 -14.52 14.08 17.01
CA GLU A 277 -13.29 14.24 17.82
C GLU A 277 -12.06 14.20 16.91
N PRO A 278 -10.94 14.84 17.29
CA PRO A 278 -10.80 15.79 18.41
C PRO A 278 -11.27 17.20 18.02
N GLU A 279 -11.52 18.04 19.03
CA GLU A 279 -11.96 19.43 18.82
C GLU A 279 -10.91 20.26 18.08
N SER A 280 -9.61 20.01 18.33
CA SER A 280 -8.49 20.65 17.62
C SER A 280 -8.61 20.49 16.09
N LEU A 281 -8.98 19.29 15.62
CA LEU A 281 -9.16 19.00 14.21
C LEU A 281 -10.39 19.71 13.62
N LYS A 282 -11.50 19.79 14.37
CA LYS A 282 -12.68 20.56 13.94
C LYS A 282 -12.36 22.03 13.75
N VAL A 283 -11.69 22.64 14.72
CA VAL A 283 -11.27 24.05 14.64
C VAL A 283 -10.43 24.28 13.39
N LYS A 284 -9.42 23.45 13.18
CA LYS A 284 -8.53 23.55 12.02
C LYS A 284 -9.27 23.39 10.69
N MET A 285 -10.20 22.45 10.59
CA MET A 285 -11.03 22.28 9.39
C MET A 285 -11.95 23.49 9.14
N ASN A 286 -12.58 24.01 10.19
CA ASN A 286 -13.44 25.18 10.07
C ASN A 286 -12.66 26.45 9.67
N GLU A 287 -11.42 26.61 10.11
CA GLU A 287 -10.54 27.70 9.69
C GLU A 287 -10.22 27.61 8.19
N LEU A 288 -9.88 26.41 7.72
CA LEU A 288 -9.57 26.19 6.30
C LEU A 288 -10.79 26.41 5.39
N LEU A 289 -11.99 26.06 5.85
CA LEU A 289 -13.23 26.25 5.09
C LEU A 289 -13.71 27.72 5.06
N LYS A 290 -13.27 28.55 6.00
CA LYS A 290 -13.60 30.00 6.06
C LYS A 290 -12.64 30.87 5.26
N THR A 291 -11.51 30.33 4.80
CA THR A 291 -10.60 31.07 3.92
C THR A 291 -11.27 31.21 2.56
N ASP A 292 -11.82 32.39 2.28
CA ASP A 292 -12.32 32.80 0.95
C ASP A 292 -11.16 32.67 -0.05
N PHE A 293 -11.40 31.93 -1.13
CA PHE A 293 -10.48 31.82 -2.28
C PHE A 293 -10.74 32.98 -3.23
#